data_fdebfd138cc1b52afb44697840773161
#
_entry.id   fdebfd138cc1b52afb44697840773161
#
_cell.length_a   1.000
_cell.length_b   1.000
_cell.length_c   1.000
_cell.angle_alpha   90.00
_cell.angle_beta   90.00
_cell.angle_gamma   90.00
#
_symmetry.space_group_name_H-M   'P 1'
#
loop_
_entity.id
_entity.type
_entity.pdbx_description
1 polymer ?
#
loop_
_entity_poly.entity_id
_entity_poly.type
_entity_poly.pdbx_seq_one_letter_code
_entity_poly.pdbx_strand_id
1 'polypeptide(L)'
;MRSVFSDLGSDIEPSPEQLASLVSALESNNFNELASIIKTLQTTDKCIVAVLQDKNLSPKTVPQGYLKLHLLSHRLVKPHQTDISGIFGVLKNIAWTSFGAIDIEELPERMLESRLSGKPLIIDCVDKFPKMVDYVVPKGIRIADTSRVRLGAYVGEGTTVMHEG
;
A
#
# COMPACT_ATOMS: atom_id res chain seq x y z
N MET A 1 12.84 18.78 -6.82
CA MET A 1 12.18 17.56 -6.29
C MET A 1 13.16 16.59 -5.60
N ARG A 2 14.26 16.17 -6.24
CA ARG A 2 15.25 15.28 -5.58
C ARG A 2 15.78 15.82 -4.24
N SER A 3 16.02 17.12 -4.11
CA SER A 3 16.53 17.72 -2.87
C SER A 3 15.56 17.66 -1.70
N VAL A 4 14.25 17.81 -1.95
CA VAL A 4 13.22 17.74 -0.90
C VAL A 4 13.08 16.31 -0.36
N PHE A 5 13.31 15.30 -1.23
CA PHE A 5 13.27 13.89 -0.84
C PHE A 5 14.60 13.38 -0.28
N SER A 6 15.74 14.01 -0.58
CA SER A 6 17.05 13.57 -0.07
C SER A 6 17.17 13.73 1.45
N ASP A 7 16.44 14.69 2.01
CA ASP A 7 16.40 14.95 3.45
C ASP A 7 15.34 14.08 4.17
N LEU A 8 14.46 13.45 3.39
CA LEU A 8 13.55 12.41 3.85
C LEU A 8 14.31 11.08 3.78
N GLY A 9 14.81 10.57 4.86
CA GLY A 9 15.33 9.20 4.92
C GLY A 9 14.33 8.18 4.38
N SER A 10 14.74 6.96 4.10
CA SER A 10 13.81 5.88 3.75
C SER A 10 13.06 5.42 5.00
N ASP A 11 11.74 5.21 4.88
CA ASP A 11 10.85 4.68 5.93
C ASP A 11 10.75 5.56 7.18
N ILE A 12 10.61 6.86 6.99
CA ILE A 12 10.40 7.82 8.08
C ILE A 12 8.97 8.33 8.14
N GLU A 13 8.56 8.73 9.33
CA GLU A 13 7.37 9.56 9.52
C GLU A 13 7.74 11.01 9.20
N PRO A 14 7.20 11.61 8.12
CA PRO A 14 7.53 12.97 7.77
C PRO A 14 6.92 13.95 8.79
N SER A 15 7.69 14.96 9.19
CA SER A 15 7.16 16.04 10.03
C SER A 15 6.14 16.91 9.25
N PRO A 16 5.25 17.64 9.95
CA PRO A 16 4.33 18.57 9.29
C PRO A 16 5.05 19.58 8.37
N GLU A 17 6.23 20.04 8.76
CA GLU A 17 7.05 20.99 7.97
C GLU A 17 7.59 20.31 6.70
N GLN A 18 8.00 19.04 6.78
CA GLN A 18 8.46 18.26 5.64
C GLN A 18 7.31 18.03 4.65
N LEU A 19 6.10 17.71 5.14
CA LEU A 19 4.91 17.58 4.28
C LEU A 19 4.56 18.92 3.61
N ALA A 20 4.62 20.03 4.33
CA ALA A 20 4.38 21.36 3.77
C ALA A 20 5.41 21.73 2.70
N SER A 21 6.68 21.42 2.94
CA SER A 21 7.76 21.62 1.96
C SER A 21 7.54 20.77 0.70
N LEU A 22 7.10 19.52 0.87
CA LEU A 22 6.77 18.64 -0.24
C LEU A 22 5.59 19.19 -1.07
N VAL A 23 4.53 19.69 -0.42
CA VAL A 23 3.39 20.33 -1.11
C VAL A 23 3.88 21.47 -1.96
N SER A 24 4.66 22.39 -1.39
CA SER A 24 5.19 23.57 -2.12
C SER A 24 6.07 23.16 -3.31
N ALA A 25 6.90 22.13 -3.14
CA ALA A 25 7.72 21.61 -4.22
C ALA A 25 6.89 20.96 -5.35
N LEU A 26 5.82 20.24 -5.02
CA LEU A 26 4.91 19.63 -6.00
C LEU A 26 4.15 20.72 -6.78
N GLU A 27 3.61 21.74 -6.12
CA GLU A 27 2.91 22.85 -6.76
C GLU A 27 3.84 23.66 -7.70
N SER A 28 5.06 23.96 -7.25
CA SER A 28 6.06 24.67 -8.06
C SER A 28 6.47 23.90 -9.32
N ASN A 29 6.25 22.59 -9.35
CA ASN A 29 6.52 21.73 -10.51
C ASN A 29 5.23 21.28 -11.26
N ASN A 30 4.08 21.93 -10.99
CA ASN A 30 2.78 21.67 -11.61
C ASN A 30 2.19 20.25 -11.32
N PHE A 31 2.61 19.61 -10.23
CA PHE A 31 2.02 18.33 -9.77
C PHE A 31 0.87 18.57 -8.77
N ASN A 32 -0.14 19.37 -9.20
CA ASN A 32 -1.21 19.86 -8.34
C ASN A 32 -2.08 18.75 -7.74
N GLU A 33 -2.33 17.67 -8.49
CA GLU A 33 -3.09 16.52 -7.99
C GLU A 33 -2.37 15.83 -6.82
N LEU A 34 -1.05 15.60 -6.96
CA LEU A 34 -0.25 15.02 -5.88
C LEU A 34 -0.15 15.96 -4.68
N ALA A 35 0.00 17.27 -4.91
CA ALA A 35 0.00 18.25 -3.83
C ALA A 35 -1.32 18.23 -3.05
N SER A 36 -2.47 18.10 -3.75
CA SER A 36 -3.78 17.97 -3.11
C SER A 36 -3.89 16.71 -2.24
N ILE A 37 -3.35 15.57 -2.70
CA ILE A 37 -3.31 14.33 -1.92
C ILE A 37 -2.50 14.54 -0.63
N ILE A 38 -1.30 15.12 -0.73
CA ILE A 38 -0.45 15.38 0.44
C ILE A 38 -1.14 16.32 1.44
N LYS A 39 -1.83 17.38 0.95
CA LYS A 39 -2.64 18.25 1.81
C LYS A 39 -3.72 17.48 2.58
N THR A 40 -4.39 16.54 1.92
CA THR A 40 -5.38 15.68 2.58
C THR A 40 -4.71 14.79 3.64
N LEU A 41 -3.53 14.24 3.35
CA LEU A 41 -2.78 13.43 4.33
C LEU A 41 -2.35 14.24 5.56
N GLN A 42 -2.10 15.55 5.44
CA GLN A 42 -1.77 16.39 6.60
C GLN A 42 -2.91 16.50 7.63
N THR A 43 -4.14 16.20 7.25
CA THR A 43 -5.32 16.28 8.13
C THR A 43 -5.69 14.94 8.80
N THR A 44 -4.97 13.86 8.49
CA THR A 44 -5.25 12.53 9.06
C THR A 44 -4.59 12.36 10.43
N ASP A 45 -5.24 11.57 11.29
CA ASP A 45 -4.70 11.05 12.56
C ASP A 45 -3.89 9.75 12.38
N LYS A 46 -3.79 9.26 11.14
CA LYS A 46 -3.07 8.01 10.81
C LYS A 46 -1.58 8.27 10.66
N CYS A 47 -0.78 7.28 11.07
CA CYS A 47 0.64 7.27 10.80
C CYS A 47 0.90 7.28 9.29
N ILE A 48 1.69 8.25 8.83
CA ILE A 48 2.13 8.36 7.44
C ILE A 48 3.60 7.97 7.39
N VAL A 49 3.94 7.09 6.47
CA VAL A 49 5.34 6.69 6.23
C VAL A 49 5.74 7.10 4.83
N ALA A 50 6.79 7.91 4.74
CA ALA A 50 7.40 8.24 3.45
C ALA A 50 8.46 7.19 3.09
N VAL A 51 8.33 6.62 1.90
CA VAL A 51 9.28 5.63 1.36
C VAL A 51 9.95 6.19 0.13
N LEU A 52 11.28 6.33 0.19
CA LEU A 52 12.08 6.74 -0.94
C LEU A 52 13.09 5.65 -1.29
N GLN A 53 13.07 5.20 -2.52
CA GLN A 53 14.06 4.28 -3.07
C GLN A 53 14.69 4.88 -4.32
N ASP A 54 15.96 5.23 -4.27
CA ASP A 54 16.75 5.75 -5.39
C ASP A 54 17.36 4.64 -6.25
N LYS A 55 17.40 3.40 -5.73
CA LYS A 55 17.93 2.21 -6.39
C LYS A 55 16.95 1.06 -6.29
N ASN A 56 16.93 0.22 -7.32
CA ASN A 56 16.10 -1.00 -7.34
C ASN A 56 16.78 -2.13 -6.54
N LEU A 57 16.77 -2.01 -5.21
CA LEU A 57 17.28 -3.02 -4.29
C LEU A 57 16.13 -3.86 -3.73
N SER A 58 16.44 -5.06 -3.22
CA SER A 58 15.48 -5.88 -2.48
C SER A 58 14.92 -5.11 -1.26
N PRO A 59 13.62 -5.27 -0.95
CA PRO A 59 13.03 -4.58 0.20
C PRO A 59 13.62 -5.09 1.51
N LYS A 60 13.86 -4.18 2.45
CA LYS A 60 14.38 -4.47 3.80
C LYS A 60 13.35 -4.22 4.89
N THR A 61 12.33 -3.42 4.58
CA THR A 61 11.28 -3.03 5.50
C THR A 61 9.90 -3.28 4.89
N VAL A 62 8.88 -3.35 5.76
CA VAL A 62 7.48 -3.54 5.34
C VAL A 62 7.02 -2.43 4.39
N PRO A 63 7.26 -1.12 4.66
CA PRO A 63 6.89 -0.06 3.73
C PRO A 63 7.55 -0.19 2.36
N GLN A 64 8.84 -0.57 2.29
CA GLN A 64 9.53 -0.81 1.02
C GLN A 64 8.92 -1.99 0.25
N GLY A 65 8.53 -3.06 0.95
CA GLY A 65 7.83 -4.19 0.36
C GLY A 65 6.52 -3.76 -0.28
N TYR A 66 5.66 -3.07 0.47
CA TYR A 66 4.37 -2.60 -0.05
C TYR A 66 4.52 -1.57 -1.16
N LEU A 67 5.50 -0.66 -1.11
CA LEU A 67 5.79 0.25 -2.23
C LEU A 67 5.97 -0.53 -3.55
N LYS A 68 6.79 -1.59 -3.54
CA LYS A 68 7.04 -2.40 -4.74
C LYS A 68 5.80 -3.13 -5.24
N LEU A 69 4.98 -3.66 -4.33
CA LEU A 69 3.71 -4.30 -4.69
C LEU A 69 2.75 -3.29 -5.32
N HIS A 70 2.65 -2.09 -4.77
CA HIS A 70 1.85 -1.01 -5.33
C HIS A 70 2.34 -0.58 -6.73
N LEU A 71 3.66 -0.41 -6.92
CA LEU A 71 4.23 -0.07 -8.22
C LEU A 71 3.83 -1.06 -9.32
N LEU A 72 3.83 -2.36 -9.02
CA LEU A 72 3.39 -3.41 -9.94
C LEU A 72 1.87 -3.34 -10.21
N SER A 73 1.06 -3.28 -9.15
CA SER A 73 -0.40 -3.27 -9.30
C SER A 73 -0.94 -2.01 -9.97
N HIS A 74 -0.29 -0.86 -9.76
CA HIS A 74 -0.58 0.39 -10.47
C HIS A 74 -0.03 0.43 -11.90
N ARG A 75 0.67 -0.61 -12.36
CA ARG A 75 1.33 -0.67 -13.68
C ARG A 75 2.39 0.42 -13.91
N LEU A 76 2.97 0.94 -12.82
CA LEU A 76 4.05 1.94 -12.88
C LEU A 76 5.39 1.30 -13.24
N VAL A 77 5.54 0.01 -12.96
CA VAL A 77 6.65 -0.83 -13.41
C VAL A 77 6.12 -2.14 -13.97
N LYS A 78 6.85 -2.73 -14.91
CA LYS A 78 6.51 -4.05 -15.46
C LYS A 78 7.07 -5.17 -14.55
N PRO A 79 6.54 -6.41 -14.65
CA PRO A 79 7.16 -7.57 -14.02
C PRO A 79 8.66 -7.64 -14.34
N HIS A 80 9.46 -8.02 -13.35
CA HIS A 80 10.94 -8.06 -13.39
C HIS A 80 11.65 -6.70 -13.47
N GLN A 81 10.94 -5.58 -13.50
CA GLN A 81 11.55 -4.24 -13.42
C GLN A 81 11.77 -3.75 -12.00
N THR A 82 11.20 -4.44 -11.00
CA THR A 82 11.44 -4.15 -9.59
C THR A 82 11.92 -5.41 -8.87
N ASP A 83 12.92 -5.25 -8.02
CA ASP A 83 13.48 -6.35 -7.22
C ASP A 83 12.60 -6.58 -5.98
N ILE A 84 11.89 -7.69 -5.95
CA ILE A 84 11.08 -8.15 -4.82
C ILE A 84 11.70 -9.35 -4.09
N SER A 85 12.98 -9.62 -4.34
CA SER A 85 13.68 -10.72 -3.69
C SER A 85 13.61 -10.61 -2.16
N GLY A 86 13.33 -11.70 -1.49
CA GLY A 86 13.25 -11.74 -0.02
C GLY A 86 11.98 -11.12 0.58
N ILE A 87 11.03 -10.60 -0.21
CA ILE A 87 9.81 -9.93 0.28
C ILE A 87 9.00 -10.81 1.26
N PHE A 88 8.97 -12.12 1.06
CA PHE A 88 8.30 -13.07 1.96
C PHE A 88 8.92 -13.10 3.37
N GLY A 89 10.19 -12.79 3.50
CA GLY A 89 10.87 -12.68 4.80
C GLY A 89 10.61 -11.32 5.49
N VAL A 90 10.29 -10.30 4.72
CA VAL A 90 10.03 -8.94 5.20
C VAL A 90 8.59 -8.78 5.67
N LEU A 91 7.63 -9.34 4.92
CA LEU A 91 6.21 -9.23 5.23
C LEU A 91 5.76 -10.31 6.21
N LYS A 92 4.95 -9.93 7.20
CA LYS A 92 4.28 -10.83 8.14
C LYS A 92 2.91 -11.27 7.59
N ASN A 93 2.40 -12.40 8.09
CA ASN A 93 0.99 -12.72 7.94
C ASN A 93 0.15 -11.71 8.75
N ILE A 94 -0.89 -11.18 8.11
CA ILE A 94 -1.81 -10.20 8.66
C ILE A 94 -3.23 -10.70 8.44
N ALA A 95 -4.12 -10.48 9.38
CA ALA A 95 -5.55 -10.65 9.16
C ALA A 95 -6.09 -9.42 8.43
N TRP A 96 -6.53 -9.60 7.21
CA TRP A 96 -7.18 -8.57 6.39
C TRP A 96 -8.67 -8.60 6.67
N THR A 97 -9.19 -7.51 7.23
CA THR A 97 -10.53 -7.48 7.81
C THR A 97 -11.36 -6.30 7.30
N SER A 98 -12.65 -6.31 7.63
CA SER A 98 -13.56 -5.19 7.34
C SER A 98 -13.16 -3.87 8.04
N PHE A 99 -12.26 -3.92 9.03
CA PHE A 99 -11.69 -2.75 9.70
C PHE A 99 -10.21 -2.50 9.33
N GLY A 100 -9.73 -3.12 8.26
CA GLY A 100 -8.35 -2.99 7.77
C GLY A 100 -7.46 -4.14 8.24
N ALA A 101 -6.15 -3.89 8.19
CA ALA A 101 -5.13 -4.86 8.56
C ALA A 101 -5.00 -4.95 10.09
N ILE A 102 -5.02 -6.17 10.62
CA ILE A 102 -4.85 -6.44 12.05
C ILE A 102 -3.76 -7.49 12.23
N ASP A 103 -2.79 -7.23 13.12
CA ASP A 103 -1.79 -8.23 13.48
C ASP A 103 -2.48 -9.46 14.09
N ILE A 104 -1.99 -10.65 13.73
CA ILE A 104 -2.60 -11.91 14.19
C ILE A 104 -2.56 -12.02 15.72
N GLU A 105 -1.53 -11.45 16.35
CA GLU A 105 -1.39 -11.46 17.81
C GLU A 105 -2.45 -10.58 18.49
N GLU A 106 -2.88 -9.47 17.87
CA GLU A 106 -3.94 -8.57 18.36
C GLU A 106 -5.36 -9.07 18.01
N LEU A 107 -5.47 -9.99 17.07
CA LEU A 107 -6.76 -10.41 16.49
C LEU A 107 -7.78 -10.92 17.53
N PRO A 108 -7.40 -11.74 18.56
CA PRO A 108 -8.37 -12.21 19.54
C PRO A 108 -9.03 -11.07 20.35
N GLU A 109 -8.26 -10.08 20.74
CA GLU A 109 -8.76 -8.91 21.48
C GLU A 109 -9.70 -8.07 20.60
N ARG A 110 -9.29 -7.78 19.36
CA ARG A 110 -10.10 -7.04 18.40
C ARG A 110 -11.42 -7.74 18.06
N MET A 111 -11.41 -9.07 17.98
CA MET A 111 -12.63 -9.87 17.79
C MET A 111 -13.57 -9.76 18.99
N LEU A 112 -13.04 -9.77 20.23
CA LEU A 112 -13.83 -9.61 21.44
C LEU A 112 -14.46 -8.20 21.49
N GLU A 113 -13.67 -7.15 21.30
CA GLU A 113 -14.15 -5.76 21.25
C GLU A 113 -15.26 -5.57 20.20
N SER A 114 -15.07 -6.14 19.01
CA SER A 114 -16.04 -6.11 17.93
C SER A 114 -17.37 -6.74 18.33
N ARG A 115 -17.34 -7.89 18.98
CA ARG A 115 -18.56 -8.56 19.48
C ARG A 115 -19.24 -7.76 20.57
N LEU A 116 -18.50 -7.21 21.52
CA LEU A 116 -19.03 -6.39 22.60
C LEU A 116 -19.66 -5.10 22.08
N SER A 117 -19.10 -4.50 21.03
CA SER A 117 -19.64 -3.28 20.41
C SER A 117 -20.80 -3.55 19.44
N GLY A 118 -21.15 -4.81 19.16
CA GLY A 118 -22.19 -5.19 18.21
C GLY A 118 -21.84 -4.91 16.74
N LYS A 119 -20.56 -4.62 16.45
CA LYS A 119 -20.06 -4.38 15.09
C LYS A 119 -19.21 -5.60 14.65
N PRO A 120 -19.71 -6.49 13.80
CA PRO A 120 -19.01 -7.71 13.45
C PRO A 120 -17.70 -7.42 12.70
N LEU A 121 -16.60 -7.99 13.17
CA LEU A 121 -15.34 -8.04 12.47
C LEU A 121 -15.38 -9.21 11.49
N ILE A 122 -15.31 -8.91 10.20
CA ILE A 122 -15.23 -9.91 9.14
C ILE A 122 -13.77 -10.06 8.73
N ILE A 123 -13.26 -11.28 8.76
CA ILE A 123 -11.91 -11.61 8.31
C ILE A 123 -12.02 -12.14 6.88
N ASP A 124 -11.47 -11.40 5.94
CA ASP A 124 -11.45 -11.77 4.52
C ASP A 124 -10.38 -12.81 4.20
N CYS A 125 -9.19 -12.62 4.74
CA CYS A 125 -8.09 -13.60 4.61
C CYS A 125 -7.00 -13.33 5.64
N VAL A 126 -6.12 -14.32 5.79
CA VAL A 126 -4.88 -14.22 6.58
C VAL A 126 -3.71 -14.53 5.65
N ASP A 127 -2.96 -13.50 5.29
CA ASP A 127 -1.88 -13.61 4.30
C ASP A 127 -0.89 -12.46 4.47
N LYS A 128 0.29 -12.58 3.88
CA LYS A 128 1.27 -11.50 3.73
C LYS A 128 0.81 -10.44 2.72
N PHE A 129 -0.01 -10.82 1.76
CA PHE A 129 -0.47 -10.00 0.65
C PHE A 129 -1.99 -9.85 0.68
N PRO A 130 -2.54 -8.63 0.77
CA PRO A 130 -3.99 -8.41 0.69
C PRO A 130 -4.53 -8.67 -0.73
N LYS A 131 -5.83 -8.72 -0.87
CA LYS A 131 -6.47 -8.67 -2.18
C LYS A 131 -6.10 -7.36 -2.88
N MET A 132 -5.70 -7.44 -4.15
CA MET A 132 -5.30 -6.26 -4.92
C MET A 132 -6.40 -5.19 -4.93
N VAL A 133 -7.65 -5.60 -5.12
CA VAL A 133 -8.78 -4.68 -5.30
C VAL A 133 -9.15 -3.89 -4.05
N ASP A 134 -8.68 -4.28 -2.88
CA ASP A 134 -8.85 -3.50 -1.65
C ASP A 134 -8.01 -2.20 -1.69
N TYR A 135 -7.00 -2.13 -2.56
CA TYR A 135 -6.07 -1.00 -2.68
C TYR A 135 -5.98 -0.44 -4.10
N VAL A 136 -6.02 -1.30 -5.11
CA VAL A 136 -5.79 -0.92 -6.50
C VAL A 136 -6.79 -1.63 -7.40
N VAL A 137 -7.54 -0.84 -8.19
CA VAL A 137 -8.40 -1.35 -9.25
C VAL A 137 -7.90 -0.78 -10.58
N PRO A 138 -7.02 -1.50 -11.31
CA PRO A 138 -6.51 -1.03 -12.59
C PRO A 138 -7.64 -0.88 -13.63
N LYS A 139 -7.55 0.12 -14.51
CA LYS A 139 -8.53 0.32 -15.57
C LYS A 139 -8.50 -0.84 -16.59
N GLY A 140 -9.67 -1.12 -17.18
CA GLY A 140 -9.79 -2.06 -18.30
C GLY A 140 -9.61 -3.52 -17.93
N ILE A 141 -9.92 -3.92 -16.68
CA ILE A 141 -9.88 -5.30 -16.22
C ILE A 141 -11.26 -5.78 -15.75
N ARG A 142 -11.41 -7.09 -15.71
CA ARG A 142 -12.53 -7.78 -15.08
C ARG A 142 -11.99 -8.86 -14.14
N ILE A 143 -12.43 -8.84 -12.88
CA ILE A 143 -12.08 -9.85 -11.87
C ILE A 143 -13.37 -10.37 -11.27
N ALA A 144 -13.71 -11.62 -11.53
CA ALA A 144 -14.94 -12.24 -11.07
C ALA A 144 -14.84 -12.68 -9.60
N ASP A 145 -13.66 -13.12 -9.16
CA ASP A 145 -13.35 -13.43 -7.76
C ASP A 145 -12.10 -12.66 -7.34
N THR A 146 -12.28 -11.68 -6.46
CA THR A 146 -11.20 -10.79 -6.01
C THR A 146 -10.14 -11.47 -5.15
N SER A 147 -10.48 -12.62 -4.54
CA SER A 147 -9.53 -13.42 -3.75
C SER A 147 -8.41 -14.06 -4.59
N ARG A 148 -8.61 -14.12 -5.92
CA ARG A 148 -7.65 -14.71 -6.87
C ARG A 148 -6.47 -13.81 -7.20
N VAL A 149 -6.55 -12.52 -6.89
CA VAL A 149 -5.52 -11.56 -7.28
C VAL A 149 -5.02 -10.80 -6.04
N ARG A 150 -3.75 -10.99 -5.73
CA ARG A 150 -3.08 -10.34 -4.60
C ARG A 150 -2.44 -9.03 -5.02
N LEU A 151 -2.30 -8.09 -4.09
CA LEU A 151 -1.50 -6.88 -4.27
C LEU A 151 -0.07 -7.28 -4.68
N GLY A 152 0.47 -6.61 -5.68
CA GLY A 152 1.71 -6.97 -6.36
C GLY A 152 1.50 -7.70 -7.70
N ALA A 153 0.28 -8.12 -8.01
CA ALA A 153 -0.04 -8.63 -9.34
C ALA A 153 -0.03 -7.50 -10.38
N TYR A 154 0.63 -7.73 -11.48
CA TYR A 154 0.55 -6.88 -12.68
C TYR A 154 -0.56 -7.43 -13.58
N VAL A 155 -1.73 -6.82 -13.55
CA VAL A 155 -2.87 -7.23 -14.38
C VAL A 155 -2.97 -6.29 -15.58
N GLY A 156 -2.67 -6.79 -16.78
CA GLY A 156 -2.71 -6.00 -18.02
C GLY A 156 -4.13 -5.54 -18.39
N GLU A 157 -4.23 -4.50 -19.20
CA GLU A 157 -5.53 -4.05 -19.75
C GLU A 157 -6.15 -5.15 -20.63
N GLY A 158 -7.46 -5.27 -20.59
CA GLY A 158 -8.20 -6.33 -21.28
C GLY A 158 -8.22 -7.68 -20.56
N THR A 159 -7.51 -7.83 -19.42
CA THR A 159 -7.48 -9.09 -18.68
C THR A 159 -8.81 -9.39 -18.03
N THR A 160 -9.27 -10.63 -18.17
CA THR A 160 -10.38 -11.19 -17.38
C THR A 160 -9.87 -12.33 -16.51
N VAL A 161 -10.07 -12.21 -15.20
CA VAL A 161 -9.81 -13.28 -14.22
C VAL A 161 -11.15 -13.89 -13.84
N MET A 162 -11.33 -15.15 -14.18
CA MET A 162 -12.56 -15.89 -13.87
C MET A 162 -12.56 -16.43 -12.45
N HIS A 163 -13.74 -16.78 -11.92
CA HIS A 163 -13.89 -17.30 -10.56
C HIS A 163 -13.25 -18.70 -10.38
N GLU A 164 -13.03 -19.46 -11.46
CA GLU A 164 -12.38 -20.77 -11.47
C GLU A 164 -10.91 -20.72 -11.93
N GLY A 165 -10.43 -19.54 -12.32
CA GLY A 165 -9.12 -19.37 -12.96
C GLY A 165 -7.93 -19.46 -12.05
#